data_a69c1644696690f36cbdef51244d4354
#
_entry.id   a69c1644696690f36cbdef51244d4354
#
_cell.length_a   1.000
_cell.length_b   1.000
_cell.length_c   1.000
_cell.angle_alpha   90.00
_cell.angle_beta   90.00
_cell.angle_gamma   90.00
#
_symmetry.space_group_name_H-M   'P 1'
#
loop_
_entity.id
_entity.type
_entity.pdbx_description
1 polymer ?
#
loop_
_entity_poly.entity_id
_entity_poly.type
_entity_poly.pdbx_seq_one_letter_code
_entity_poly.pdbx_strand_id
1 'polypeptide(L)'
;MVQRVYEQASAANMLSRVVVATDHVDIEKHVHQFGGIALMTSEGHPSGTDRCSEALSLQGEQYDYVVNIQGDEPFIHPDTIDELAGLLDGKTKLATLVCKIDDATLLFNPTIMKVIFNKNNEALYFSRECVPYLRGYDKKEWHKRHTYYKHVCIYAYRTDILREVTKLPPSSLEKAESLEQLRWLENGYSIKVGITHHESISIDTPEDLKRAKRVMNIN
;
A
#
# COMPACT_ATOMS: atom_id res chain seq x y z
N MET A 1 -0.05 -16.93 -5.17
CA MET A 1 0.03 -15.61 -4.49
C MET A 1 -1.35 -15.03 -4.24
N VAL A 2 -2.12 -14.69 -5.27
CA VAL A 2 -3.41 -13.99 -5.16
C VAL A 2 -4.39 -14.63 -4.17
N GLN A 3 -4.48 -15.97 -4.10
CA GLN A 3 -5.33 -16.67 -3.13
C GLN A 3 -4.95 -16.32 -1.68
N ARG A 4 -3.66 -16.30 -1.35
CA ARG A 4 -3.20 -15.93 0.01
C ARG A 4 -3.54 -14.49 0.36
N VAL A 5 -3.35 -13.55 -0.58
CA VAL A 5 -3.75 -12.14 -0.37
C VAL A 5 -5.25 -12.06 -0.11
N TYR A 6 -6.06 -12.78 -0.93
CA TYR A 6 -7.51 -12.81 -0.77
C TYR A 6 -7.93 -13.39 0.58
N GLU A 7 -7.32 -14.51 1.01
CA GLU A 7 -7.57 -15.15 2.30
C GLU A 7 -7.22 -14.20 3.47
N GLN A 8 -6.06 -13.53 3.42
CA GLN A 8 -5.65 -12.55 4.44
C GLN A 8 -6.60 -11.35 4.48
N ALA A 9 -6.96 -10.80 3.33
CA ALA A 9 -7.92 -9.71 3.26
C ALA A 9 -9.31 -10.13 3.77
N SER A 10 -9.75 -11.36 3.46
CA SER A 10 -11.03 -11.89 3.92
C SER A 10 -11.06 -12.22 5.42
N ALA A 11 -9.90 -12.35 6.06
CA ALA A 11 -9.77 -12.55 7.50
C ALA A 11 -9.78 -11.22 8.29
N ALA A 12 -9.68 -10.07 7.62
CA ALA A 12 -9.82 -8.76 8.25
C ALA A 12 -11.28 -8.50 8.67
N ASN A 13 -11.47 -7.92 9.85
CA ASN A 13 -12.80 -7.75 10.46
C ASN A 13 -13.55 -6.51 9.96
N MET A 14 -12.81 -5.50 9.48
CA MET A 14 -13.39 -4.19 9.11
C MET A 14 -13.74 -4.08 7.62
N LEU A 15 -13.43 -5.09 6.80
CA LEU A 15 -13.80 -5.10 5.39
C LEU A 15 -15.19 -5.73 5.20
N SER A 16 -16.08 -5.04 4.52
CA SER A 16 -17.41 -5.58 4.18
C SER A 16 -17.38 -6.50 2.96
N ARG A 17 -16.40 -6.36 2.08
CA ARG A 17 -16.26 -7.15 0.85
C ARG A 17 -14.82 -7.16 0.37
N VAL A 18 -14.39 -8.31 -0.16
CA VAL A 18 -13.10 -8.49 -0.80
C VAL A 18 -13.32 -8.95 -2.23
N VAL A 19 -12.63 -8.32 -3.18
CA VAL A 19 -12.65 -8.69 -4.59
C VAL A 19 -11.24 -8.64 -5.17
N VAL A 20 -10.96 -9.51 -6.14
CA VAL A 20 -9.74 -9.47 -6.93
C VAL A 20 -10.05 -8.76 -8.24
N ALA A 21 -9.44 -7.59 -8.46
CA ALA A 21 -9.50 -6.90 -9.74
C ALA A 21 -8.33 -7.32 -10.61
N THR A 22 -8.58 -7.86 -11.78
CA THR A 22 -7.55 -8.39 -12.68
C THR A 22 -7.92 -8.19 -14.15
N ASP A 23 -6.92 -8.08 -15.01
CA ASP A 23 -7.07 -8.08 -16.47
C ASP A 23 -6.75 -9.45 -17.08
N HIS A 24 -6.38 -10.44 -16.26
CA HIS A 24 -5.93 -11.74 -16.74
C HIS A 24 -6.94 -12.84 -16.44
N VAL A 25 -7.44 -13.48 -17.50
CA VAL A 25 -8.49 -14.51 -17.43
C VAL A 25 -8.09 -15.75 -16.59
N ASP A 26 -6.79 -16.10 -16.54
CA ASP A 26 -6.36 -17.23 -15.73
C ASP A 26 -6.34 -16.89 -14.23
N ILE A 27 -6.12 -15.62 -13.87
CA ILE A 27 -6.25 -15.15 -12.49
C ILE A 27 -7.73 -15.19 -12.09
N GLU A 28 -8.62 -14.69 -12.94
CA GLU A 28 -10.07 -14.74 -12.70
C GLU A 28 -10.55 -16.19 -12.47
N LYS A 29 -10.19 -17.11 -13.37
CA LYS A 29 -10.53 -18.53 -13.24
C LYS A 29 -10.00 -19.12 -11.93
N HIS A 30 -8.74 -18.82 -11.59
CA HIS A 30 -8.13 -19.31 -10.35
C HIS A 30 -8.86 -18.76 -9.11
N VAL A 31 -9.23 -17.49 -9.13
CA VAL A 31 -10.00 -16.88 -8.02
C VAL A 31 -11.34 -17.58 -7.82
N HIS A 32 -12.06 -17.86 -8.90
CA HIS A 32 -13.32 -18.62 -8.85
C HIS A 32 -13.13 -20.04 -8.34
N GLN A 33 -12.01 -20.72 -8.69
CA GLN A 33 -11.73 -22.09 -8.24
C GLN A 33 -11.62 -22.23 -6.71
N PHE A 34 -11.11 -21.21 -6.02
CA PHE A 34 -11.07 -21.23 -4.55
C PHE A 34 -12.27 -20.51 -3.88
N GLY A 35 -13.30 -20.14 -4.66
CA GLY A 35 -14.53 -19.53 -4.17
C GLY A 35 -14.42 -18.01 -3.92
N GLY A 36 -13.37 -17.36 -4.42
CA GLY A 36 -13.19 -15.91 -4.36
C GLY A 36 -14.04 -15.18 -5.39
N ILE A 37 -14.12 -13.86 -5.22
CA ILE A 37 -14.81 -12.96 -6.15
C ILE A 37 -13.76 -12.27 -7.00
N ALA A 38 -13.87 -12.39 -8.32
CA ALA A 38 -13.03 -11.71 -9.29
C ALA A 38 -13.85 -10.72 -10.13
N LEU A 39 -13.20 -9.63 -10.50
CA LEU A 39 -13.72 -8.64 -11.45
C LEU A 39 -12.70 -8.45 -12.57
N MET A 40 -13.15 -8.70 -13.79
CA MET A 40 -12.35 -8.36 -14.95
C MET A 40 -12.34 -6.87 -15.19
N THR A 41 -11.15 -6.30 -15.28
CA THR A 41 -10.90 -4.88 -15.50
C THR A 41 -10.04 -4.70 -16.74
N SER A 42 -10.00 -3.47 -17.27
CA SER A 42 -9.21 -3.13 -18.45
C SER A 42 -7.71 -3.44 -18.26
N GLU A 43 -7.05 -3.89 -19.34
CA GLU A 43 -5.59 -4.03 -19.41
C GLU A 43 -4.86 -2.68 -19.42
N GLY A 44 -5.56 -1.60 -19.81
CA GLY A 44 -4.98 -0.27 -20.03
C GLY A 44 -4.74 0.57 -18.76
N HIS A 45 -4.97 0.04 -17.58
CA HIS A 45 -4.76 0.80 -16.35
C HIS A 45 -3.28 1.04 -16.06
N PRO A 46 -2.86 2.32 -15.87
CA PRO A 46 -1.48 2.66 -15.57
C PRO A 46 -1.07 2.28 -14.14
N SER A 47 -2.03 2.10 -13.22
CA SER A 47 -1.77 1.81 -11.81
C SER A 47 -2.84 0.92 -11.17
N GLY A 48 -2.51 0.38 -9.99
CA GLY A 48 -3.47 -0.34 -9.15
C GLY A 48 -4.59 0.56 -8.63
N THR A 49 -4.34 1.86 -8.47
CA THR A 49 -5.35 2.86 -8.08
C THR A 49 -6.43 3.01 -9.14
N ASP A 50 -6.03 3.12 -10.41
CA ASP A 50 -6.97 3.20 -11.54
C ASP A 50 -7.80 1.91 -11.65
N ARG A 51 -7.17 0.75 -11.48
CA ARG A 51 -7.84 -0.55 -11.47
C ARG A 51 -8.88 -0.65 -10.33
N CYS A 52 -8.55 -0.16 -9.14
CA CYS A 52 -9.49 -0.10 -8.01
C CYS A 52 -10.70 0.80 -8.32
N SER A 53 -10.50 1.91 -9.03
CA SER A 53 -11.58 2.82 -9.42
C SER A 53 -12.54 2.17 -10.42
N GLU A 54 -12.03 1.41 -11.39
CA GLU A 54 -12.88 0.63 -12.31
C GLU A 54 -13.61 -0.49 -11.57
N ALA A 55 -12.91 -1.26 -10.73
CA ALA A 55 -13.50 -2.32 -9.94
C ALA A 55 -14.65 -1.82 -9.05
N LEU A 56 -14.48 -0.65 -8.40
CA LEU A 56 -15.53 0.00 -7.63
C LEU A 56 -16.75 0.32 -8.52
N SER A 57 -16.52 0.82 -9.73
CA SER A 57 -17.60 1.17 -10.66
C SER A 57 -18.38 -0.06 -11.14
N LEU A 58 -17.71 -1.19 -11.31
CA LEU A 58 -18.31 -2.46 -11.74
C LEU A 58 -19.14 -3.14 -10.63
N GLN A 59 -18.88 -2.82 -9.35
CA GLN A 59 -19.63 -3.42 -8.24
C GLN A 59 -21.09 -3.01 -8.18
N GLY A 60 -21.45 -1.83 -8.68
CA GLY A 60 -22.84 -1.31 -8.66
C GLY A 60 -23.39 -1.01 -7.26
N GLU A 61 -22.63 -1.28 -6.22
CA GLU A 61 -22.96 -1.01 -4.82
C GLU A 61 -22.24 0.26 -4.35
N GLN A 62 -22.77 0.89 -3.28
CA GLN A 62 -22.14 2.07 -2.68
C GLN A 62 -21.27 1.64 -1.51
N TYR A 63 -20.00 2.04 -1.56
CA TYR A 63 -19.04 1.88 -0.48
C TYR A 63 -18.49 3.25 -0.09
N ASP A 64 -18.22 3.45 1.19
CA ASP A 64 -17.63 4.70 1.67
C ASP A 64 -16.14 4.78 1.31
N TYR A 65 -15.44 3.65 1.39
CA TYR A 65 -14.00 3.53 1.18
C TYR A 65 -13.65 2.32 0.33
N VAL A 66 -12.52 2.42 -0.35
CA VAL A 66 -11.83 1.31 -1.02
C VAL A 66 -10.46 1.13 -0.38
N VAL A 67 -10.12 -0.10 0.00
CA VAL A 67 -8.77 -0.48 0.44
C VAL A 67 -8.08 -1.19 -0.71
N ASN A 68 -6.96 -0.65 -1.17
CA ASN A 68 -6.12 -1.22 -2.21
C ASN A 68 -5.02 -2.06 -1.56
N ILE A 69 -5.09 -3.37 -1.73
CA ILE A 69 -4.11 -4.35 -1.27
C ILE A 69 -3.41 -4.92 -2.50
N GLN A 70 -2.09 -4.84 -2.52
CA GLN A 70 -1.29 -5.29 -3.66
C GLN A 70 -1.30 -6.83 -3.75
N GLY A 71 -1.37 -7.37 -4.99
CA GLY A 71 -1.42 -8.81 -5.23
C GLY A 71 -0.12 -9.57 -4.94
N ASP A 72 0.97 -8.84 -4.71
CA ASP A 72 2.31 -9.31 -4.36
C ASP A 72 2.60 -9.29 -2.84
N GLU A 73 1.58 -9.01 -2.01
CA GLU A 73 1.64 -8.99 -0.54
C GLU A 73 0.97 -10.23 0.12
N PRO A 74 1.40 -11.47 -0.19
CA PRO A 74 0.72 -12.68 0.29
C PRO A 74 0.84 -12.92 1.80
N PHE A 75 1.62 -12.10 2.49
CA PHE A 75 1.86 -12.17 3.93
C PHE A 75 1.36 -10.94 4.69
N ILE A 76 0.54 -10.11 4.04
CA ILE A 76 -0.11 -9.00 4.74
C ILE A 76 -0.94 -9.55 5.90
N HIS A 77 -0.75 -8.98 7.09
CA HIS A 77 -1.50 -9.43 8.26
C HIS A 77 -2.93 -8.83 8.26
N PRO A 78 -3.98 -9.59 8.59
CA PRO A 78 -5.34 -9.04 8.68
C PRO A 78 -5.44 -7.82 9.59
N ASP A 79 -4.73 -7.82 10.73
CA ASP A 79 -4.71 -6.67 11.64
C ASP A 79 -4.14 -5.41 10.98
N THR A 80 -3.18 -5.53 10.05
CA THR A 80 -2.67 -4.38 9.27
C THR A 80 -3.78 -3.74 8.46
N ILE A 81 -4.67 -4.56 7.90
CA ILE A 81 -5.82 -4.06 7.13
C ILE A 81 -6.82 -3.39 8.07
N ASP A 82 -7.10 -3.99 9.22
CA ASP A 82 -7.99 -3.44 10.24
C ASP A 82 -7.42 -2.14 10.85
N GLU A 83 -6.09 -2.06 11.10
CA GLU A 83 -5.40 -0.83 11.52
C GLU A 83 -5.58 0.30 10.51
N LEU A 84 -5.46 0.02 9.20
CA LEU A 84 -5.71 1.01 8.16
C LEU A 84 -7.18 1.44 8.14
N ALA A 85 -8.10 0.47 8.17
CA ALA A 85 -9.53 0.73 8.17
C ALA A 85 -9.97 1.53 9.41
N GLY A 86 -9.31 1.34 10.55
CA GLY A 86 -9.52 2.10 11.78
C GLY A 86 -9.20 3.60 11.68
N LEU A 87 -8.48 4.03 10.64
CA LEU A 87 -8.21 5.45 10.37
C LEU A 87 -9.36 6.16 9.63
N LEU A 88 -10.37 5.41 9.17
CA LEU A 88 -11.41 5.86 8.25
C LEU A 88 -12.64 6.34 9.05
N ASP A 89 -12.74 7.63 9.24
CA ASP A 89 -13.75 8.31 10.08
C ASP A 89 -14.85 9.03 9.27
N GLY A 90 -14.98 8.74 7.98
CA GLY A 90 -15.87 9.46 7.06
C GLY A 90 -15.31 10.80 6.54
N LYS A 91 -14.29 11.37 7.20
CA LYS A 91 -13.63 12.63 6.81
C LYS A 91 -12.27 12.37 6.16
N THR A 92 -11.56 11.34 6.59
CA THR A 92 -10.26 10.92 6.04
C THR A 92 -10.41 10.65 4.54
N LYS A 93 -9.67 11.39 3.72
CA LYS A 93 -9.72 11.30 2.26
C LYS A 93 -8.87 10.15 1.74
N LEU A 94 -7.63 10.09 2.19
CA LEU A 94 -6.62 9.09 1.84
C LEU A 94 -5.93 8.65 3.12
N ALA A 95 -5.63 7.36 3.22
CA ALA A 95 -4.86 6.82 4.34
C ALA A 95 -3.87 5.76 3.87
N THR A 96 -2.79 5.62 4.62
CA THR A 96 -1.78 4.56 4.45
C THR A 96 -1.15 4.21 5.79
N LEU A 97 -0.31 3.18 5.78
CA LEU A 97 0.44 2.77 6.97
C LEU A 97 1.94 2.89 6.76
N VAL A 98 2.64 3.03 7.87
CA VAL A 98 4.10 2.99 7.93
C VAL A 98 4.54 2.04 9.04
N CYS A 99 5.69 1.43 8.85
CA CYS A 99 6.34 0.60 9.85
C CYS A 99 7.70 1.21 10.21
N LYS A 100 8.09 1.14 11.49
CA LYS A 100 9.40 1.61 11.94
C LYS A 100 10.52 0.82 11.26
N ILE A 101 11.60 1.52 10.88
CA ILE A 101 12.81 0.88 10.36
C ILE A 101 13.74 0.62 11.55
N ASP A 102 13.90 -0.65 11.91
CA ASP A 102 14.82 -1.08 12.97
C ASP A 102 16.17 -1.57 12.42
N ASP A 103 16.22 -1.97 11.14
CA ASP A 103 17.44 -2.38 10.46
C ASP A 103 18.08 -1.23 9.69
N ALA A 104 19.31 -0.85 10.09
CA ALA A 104 20.07 0.21 9.43
C ALA A 104 20.34 -0.08 7.94
N THR A 105 20.38 -1.35 7.53
CA THR A 105 20.61 -1.71 6.12
C THR A 105 19.44 -1.33 5.22
N LEU A 106 18.20 -1.30 5.77
CA LEU A 106 17.00 -0.90 5.04
C LEU A 106 16.92 0.61 4.86
N LEU A 107 17.56 1.38 5.74
CA LEU A 107 17.45 2.85 5.75
C LEU A 107 17.98 3.49 4.46
N PHE A 108 19.06 2.95 3.91
CA PHE A 108 19.72 3.47 2.70
C PHE A 108 19.37 2.67 1.43
N ASN A 109 18.48 1.68 1.56
CA ASN A 109 18.02 0.91 0.40
C ASN A 109 16.96 1.71 -0.37
N PRO A 110 17.17 2.08 -1.65
CA PRO A 110 16.22 2.87 -2.43
C PRO A 110 14.94 2.11 -2.84
N THR A 111 14.91 0.78 -2.68
CA THR A 111 13.68 0.00 -2.88
C THR A 111 12.71 0.16 -1.71
N ILE A 112 13.20 0.53 -0.54
CA ILE A 112 12.42 0.82 0.66
C ILE A 112 12.04 2.30 0.67
N MET A 113 10.76 2.60 0.53
CA MET A 113 10.25 3.98 0.56
C MET A 113 10.20 4.51 1.99
N LYS A 114 10.89 5.62 2.25
CA LYS A 114 10.83 6.31 3.54
C LYS A 114 9.70 7.32 3.55
N VAL A 115 9.06 7.49 4.69
CA VAL A 115 7.94 8.42 4.86
C VAL A 115 8.23 9.35 6.02
N ILE A 116 8.07 10.66 5.78
CA ILE A 116 8.00 11.65 6.84
C ILE A 116 6.57 12.20 6.95
N PHE A 117 6.12 12.42 8.16
CA PHE A 117 4.78 12.90 8.45
C PHE A 117 4.80 13.91 9.61
N ASN A 118 3.76 14.72 9.69
CA ASN A 118 3.62 15.77 10.71
C ASN A 118 3.04 15.23 12.02
N LYS A 119 2.90 16.11 13.02
CA LYS A 119 2.34 15.77 14.34
C LYS A 119 0.86 15.38 14.31
N ASN A 120 0.15 15.66 13.22
CA ASN A 120 -1.24 15.27 13.00
C ASN A 120 -1.34 13.90 12.30
N ASN A 121 -0.20 13.21 12.13
CA ASN A 121 -0.10 11.98 11.35
C ASN A 121 -0.57 12.16 9.90
N GLU A 122 -0.13 13.22 9.24
CA GLU A 122 -0.34 13.45 7.82
C GLU A 122 1.01 13.39 7.11
N ALA A 123 1.07 12.66 6.00
CA ALA A 123 2.30 12.53 5.22
C ALA A 123 2.76 13.89 4.69
N LEU A 124 4.05 14.18 4.86
CA LEU A 124 4.72 15.34 4.29
C LEU A 124 5.45 14.99 2.99
N TYR A 125 6.06 13.81 2.95
CA TYR A 125 6.77 13.34 1.76
C TYR A 125 7.05 11.83 1.82
N PHE A 126 7.14 11.21 0.65
CA PHE A 126 7.61 9.85 0.43
C PHE A 126 8.87 9.91 -0.43
N SER A 127 9.93 9.18 -0.05
CA SER A 127 11.19 9.19 -0.80
C SER A 127 11.86 7.83 -0.82
N ARG A 128 12.52 7.53 -1.93
CA ARG A 128 13.47 6.41 -2.02
C ARG A 128 14.78 6.70 -1.29
N GLU A 129 15.14 7.99 -1.16
CA GLU A 129 16.28 8.41 -0.36
C GLU A 129 15.98 8.38 1.15
N CYS A 130 17.06 8.38 1.95
CA CYS A 130 16.94 8.47 3.40
C CYS A 130 16.57 9.89 3.81
N VAL A 131 15.34 10.09 4.25
CA VAL A 131 14.80 11.36 4.77
C VAL A 131 14.22 11.15 6.17
N PRO A 132 14.45 12.12 7.12
CA PRO A 132 15.25 13.34 7.00
C PRO A 132 16.76 13.08 7.06
N TYR A 133 17.55 14.03 6.56
CA TYR A 133 18.99 14.05 6.74
C TYR A 133 19.36 14.45 8.18
N LEU A 134 20.20 13.68 8.86
CA LEU A 134 20.71 14.02 10.17
C LEU A 134 22.05 14.75 10.09
N ARG A 135 22.00 16.08 10.20
CA ARG A 135 23.19 16.91 10.20
C ARG A 135 24.05 16.69 11.47
N GLY A 136 25.35 16.47 11.28
CA GLY A 136 26.31 16.37 12.38
C GLY A 136 26.51 14.96 12.92
N TYR A 137 25.87 13.94 12.33
CA TYR A 137 26.03 12.54 12.73
C TYR A 137 26.51 11.68 11.58
N ASP A 138 27.32 10.66 11.87
CA ASP A 138 27.67 9.61 10.89
C ASP A 138 26.40 8.85 10.47
N LYS A 139 26.30 8.52 9.18
CA LYS A 139 25.18 7.75 8.63
C LYS A 139 24.90 6.45 9.35
N LYS A 140 25.95 5.78 9.88
CA LYS A 140 25.86 4.53 10.66
C LYS A 140 25.11 4.69 11.99
N GLU A 141 24.99 5.92 12.49
CA GLU A 141 24.29 6.22 13.75
C GLU A 141 22.86 6.69 13.55
N TRP A 142 22.43 7.03 12.32
CA TRP A 142 21.15 7.68 12.05
C TRP A 142 19.97 6.89 12.61
N HIS A 143 19.91 5.58 12.40
CA HIS A 143 18.84 4.72 12.90
C HIS A 143 18.73 4.69 14.44
N LYS A 144 19.81 5.05 15.17
CA LYS A 144 19.85 5.12 16.64
C LYS A 144 19.45 6.52 17.16
N ARG A 145 19.57 7.54 16.30
CA ARG A 145 19.38 8.94 16.68
C ARG A 145 18.00 9.49 16.29
N HIS A 146 17.37 8.89 15.30
CA HIS A 146 16.06 9.28 14.80
C HIS A 146 15.24 8.05 14.40
N THR A 147 13.93 8.12 14.65
CA THR A 147 13.03 7.05 14.20
C THR A 147 12.66 7.29 12.76
N TYR A 148 13.06 6.37 11.90
CA TYR A 148 12.69 6.35 10.48
C TYR A 148 11.54 5.38 10.24
N TYR A 149 10.73 5.67 9.26
CA TYR A 149 9.58 4.86 8.90
C TYR A 149 9.64 4.47 7.43
N LYS A 150 9.35 3.20 7.15
CA LYS A 150 9.11 2.67 5.80
C LYS A 150 7.63 2.64 5.51
N HIS A 151 7.27 2.89 4.26
CA HIS A 151 5.91 2.75 3.77
C HIS A 151 5.49 1.27 3.73
N VAL A 152 4.27 1.00 4.16
CA VAL A 152 3.58 -0.27 3.92
C VAL A 152 2.63 -0.03 2.75
N CYS A 153 2.83 -0.75 1.63
CA CYS A 153 2.19 -0.47 0.35
C CYS A 153 0.69 -0.82 0.31
N ILE A 154 -0.05 -0.31 1.29
CA ILE A 154 -1.50 -0.42 1.39
C ILE A 154 -2.12 0.98 1.48
N TYR A 155 -3.20 1.20 0.77
CA TYR A 155 -3.90 2.48 0.76
C TYR A 155 -5.39 2.32 0.97
N ALA A 156 -6.00 3.28 1.66
CA ALA A 156 -7.44 3.45 1.69
C ALA A 156 -7.81 4.78 1.05
N TYR A 157 -8.86 4.76 0.26
CA TYR A 157 -9.39 5.92 -0.46
C TYR A 157 -10.85 6.09 -0.12
N ARG A 158 -11.29 7.28 0.25
CA ARG A 158 -12.72 7.60 0.19
C ARG A 158 -13.17 7.56 -1.27
N THR A 159 -14.33 6.99 -1.55
CA THR A 159 -14.71 6.62 -2.92
C THR A 159 -14.84 7.81 -3.88
N ASP A 160 -15.28 8.97 -3.39
CA ASP A 160 -15.28 10.22 -4.17
C ASP A 160 -13.84 10.66 -4.52
N ILE A 161 -12.93 10.57 -3.56
CA ILE A 161 -11.52 10.94 -3.73
C ILE A 161 -10.79 9.97 -4.67
N LEU A 162 -11.09 8.66 -4.61
CA LEU A 162 -10.53 7.70 -5.56
C LEU A 162 -10.84 8.11 -7.00
N ARG A 163 -12.09 8.51 -7.26
CA ARG A 163 -12.52 9.00 -8.60
C ARG A 163 -11.90 10.34 -9.00
N GLU A 164 -11.44 11.15 -8.04
CA GLU A 164 -10.72 12.40 -8.32
C GLU A 164 -9.25 12.14 -8.61
N VAL A 165 -8.55 11.39 -7.76
CA VAL A 165 -7.11 11.20 -7.88
C VAL A 165 -6.70 10.41 -9.13
N THR A 166 -7.55 9.50 -9.62
CA THR A 166 -7.33 8.77 -10.88
C THR A 166 -7.42 9.67 -12.13
N LYS A 167 -8.00 10.86 -12.02
CA LYS A 167 -8.05 11.83 -13.13
C LYS A 167 -6.87 12.79 -13.15
N LEU A 168 -6.04 12.79 -12.13
CA LEU A 168 -4.89 13.68 -12.05
C LEU A 168 -3.81 13.23 -13.04
N PRO A 169 -3.22 14.17 -13.80
CA PRO A 169 -2.07 13.85 -14.65
C PRO A 169 -0.85 13.51 -13.80
N PRO A 170 0.06 12.65 -14.31
CA PRO A 170 1.31 12.35 -13.62
C PRO A 170 2.12 13.61 -13.29
N SER A 171 2.51 13.75 -12.02
CA SER A 171 3.16 14.93 -11.46
C SER A 171 4.69 14.89 -11.55
N SER A 172 5.36 15.98 -11.19
CA SER A 172 6.82 16.09 -11.32
C SER A 172 7.55 15.22 -10.28
N LEU A 173 7.12 15.24 -9.04
CA LEU A 173 7.71 14.43 -7.96
C LEU A 173 7.42 12.93 -8.15
N GLU A 174 6.20 12.60 -8.58
CA GLU A 174 5.85 11.24 -8.96
C GLU A 174 6.81 10.66 -10.01
N LYS A 175 7.07 11.42 -11.08
CA LYS A 175 8.00 10.99 -12.14
C LYS A 175 9.43 10.86 -11.65
N ALA A 176 9.88 11.76 -10.77
CA ALA A 176 11.24 11.77 -10.23
C ALA A 176 11.49 10.56 -9.31
N GLU A 177 10.57 10.27 -8.40
CA GLU A 177 10.70 9.20 -7.42
C GLU A 177 10.07 7.88 -7.90
N SER A 178 9.26 7.90 -8.98
CA SER A 178 8.38 6.78 -9.42
C SER A 178 7.47 6.32 -8.27
N LEU A 179 6.79 7.27 -7.64
CA LEU A 179 5.90 7.08 -6.49
C LEU A 179 4.58 7.80 -6.74
N GLU A 180 3.51 7.07 -7.04
CA GLU A 180 2.20 7.59 -7.42
C GLU A 180 1.61 8.55 -6.36
N GLN A 181 1.77 8.24 -5.08
CA GLN A 181 1.21 9.03 -3.98
C GLN A 181 1.77 10.46 -3.90
N LEU A 182 2.91 10.73 -4.52
CA LEU A 182 3.44 12.10 -4.63
C LEU A 182 2.57 12.97 -5.53
N ARG A 183 1.90 12.40 -6.54
CA ARG A 183 0.90 13.09 -7.35
C ARG A 183 -0.21 13.68 -6.48
N TRP A 184 -0.68 12.91 -5.51
CA TRP A 184 -1.75 13.35 -4.62
C TRP A 184 -1.28 14.47 -3.70
N LEU A 185 -0.09 14.35 -3.12
CA LEU A 185 0.50 15.40 -2.28
C LEU A 185 0.74 16.70 -3.07
N GLU A 186 1.29 16.63 -4.29
CA GLU A 186 1.51 17.79 -5.15
C GLU A 186 0.19 18.51 -5.52
N ASN A 187 -0.92 17.78 -5.56
CA ASN A 187 -2.25 18.33 -5.82
C ASN A 187 -3.02 18.71 -4.52
N GLY A 188 -2.34 18.74 -3.37
CA GLY A 188 -2.89 19.24 -2.10
C GLY A 188 -3.80 18.27 -1.34
N TYR A 189 -3.76 16.97 -1.69
CA TYR A 189 -4.45 15.95 -0.88
C TYR A 189 -3.62 15.57 0.33
N SER A 190 -4.24 15.57 1.52
CA SER A 190 -3.65 15.01 2.73
C SER A 190 -3.78 13.48 2.72
N ILE A 191 -2.71 12.79 3.10
CA ILE A 191 -2.70 11.34 3.31
C ILE A 191 -2.52 11.09 4.80
N LYS A 192 -3.51 10.50 5.45
CA LYS A 192 -3.43 10.08 6.85
C LYS A 192 -2.48 8.90 6.98
N VAL A 193 -1.60 8.95 7.99
CA VAL A 193 -0.59 7.90 8.22
C VAL A 193 -0.89 7.21 9.55
N GLY A 194 -1.07 5.89 9.52
CA GLY A 194 -1.06 5.04 10.73
C GLY A 194 0.28 4.35 10.89
N ILE A 195 0.62 3.95 12.11
CA ILE A 195 1.82 3.18 12.40
C ILE A 195 1.40 1.75 12.71
N THR A 196 1.96 0.79 11.98
CA THR A 196 1.79 -0.64 12.24
C THR A 196 3.08 -1.25 12.78
N HIS A 197 2.94 -2.35 13.51
CA HIS A 197 4.05 -3.19 13.97
C HIS A 197 4.16 -4.49 13.16
N HIS A 198 3.22 -4.74 12.25
CA HIS A 198 3.24 -5.91 11.38
C HIS A 198 4.10 -5.62 10.15
N GLU A 199 5.14 -6.42 9.97
CA GLU A 199 5.94 -6.38 8.74
C GLU A 199 5.33 -7.30 7.69
N SER A 200 5.17 -6.79 6.47
CA SER A 200 4.84 -7.59 5.30
C SER A 200 6.08 -7.80 4.43
N ILE A 201 6.10 -8.88 3.70
CA ILE A 201 7.14 -9.21 2.73
C ILE A 201 6.47 -9.27 1.37
N SER A 202 6.69 -8.23 0.54
CA SER A 202 6.29 -8.25 -0.87
C SER A 202 7.15 -9.23 -1.65
N ILE A 203 6.57 -9.80 -2.70
CA ILE A 203 7.24 -10.78 -3.57
C ILE A 203 7.28 -10.24 -4.99
N ASP A 204 8.34 -9.49 -5.29
CA ASP A 204 8.60 -8.91 -6.61
C ASP A 204 9.53 -9.79 -7.44
N THR A 205 10.41 -10.55 -6.78
CA THR A 205 11.43 -11.37 -7.42
C THR A 205 11.40 -12.83 -6.95
N PRO A 206 11.97 -13.79 -7.72
CA PRO A 206 12.15 -15.17 -7.25
C PRO A 206 12.97 -15.27 -5.96
N GLU A 207 13.87 -14.32 -5.71
CA GLU A 207 14.67 -14.22 -4.50
C GLU A 207 13.83 -13.84 -3.29
N ASP A 208 12.87 -12.91 -3.47
CA ASP A 208 11.91 -12.54 -2.42
C ASP A 208 11.04 -13.74 -2.03
N LEU A 209 10.59 -14.51 -3.03
CA LEU A 209 9.83 -15.74 -2.76
C LEU A 209 10.65 -16.75 -1.94
N LYS A 210 11.93 -16.93 -2.24
CA LYS A 210 12.82 -17.80 -1.47
C LYS A 210 13.02 -17.28 -0.03
N ARG A 211 13.18 -15.96 0.12
CA ARG A 211 13.30 -15.31 1.43
C ARG A 211 12.01 -15.48 2.24
N ALA A 212 10.87 -15.20 1.62
CA ALA A 212 9.57 -15.34 2.26
C ALA A 212 9.31 -16.78 2.73
N LYS A 213 9.58 -17.79 1.89
CA LYS A 213 9.46 -19.20 2.28
C LYS A 213 10.31 -19.55 3.50
N ARG A 214 11.55 -19.04 3.60
CA ARG A 214 12.42 -19.29 4.76
C ARG A 214 11.90 -18.65 6.04
N VAL A 215 11.48 -17.37 5.96
CA VAL A 215 10.98 -16.61 7.12
C VAL A 215 9.68 -17.22 7.65
N MET A 216 8.81 -17.66 6.75
CA MET A 216 7.49 -18.20 7.10
C MET A 216 7.48 -19.73 7.31
N ASN A 217 8.64 -20.41 7.26
CA ASN A 217 8.76 -21.87 7.36
C ASN A 217 7.83 -22.64 6.41
N ILE A 218 7.62 -22.11 5.19
CA ILE A 218 6.78 -22.72 4.15
C ILE A 218 7.69 -23.48 3.18
N ASN A 219 7.41 -24.77 2.99
CA ASN A 219 8.10 -25.63 2.01
C ASN A 219 7.69 -25.34 0.57
#